data_ffaabdb858c5eb93c8a1941b8e857dfc
#
_entry.id   ffaabdb858c5eb93c8a1941b8e857dfc
#
_cell.length_a   1.000
_cell.length_b   1.000
_cell.length_c   1.000
_cell.angle_alpha   90.00
_cell.angle_beta   90.00
_cell.angle_gamma   90.00
#
_symmetry.space_group_name_H-M   'P 1'
#
loop_
_entity.id
_entity.type
_entity.pdbx_description
1 polymer ?
#
loop_
_entity_poly.entity_id
_entity_poly.type
_entity_poly.pdbx_seq_one_letter_code
_entity_poly.pdbx_strand_id
1 'polypeptide(L)'
;LSLRRQRQMCIRDRPLSKPLNISMERGQKIALVGANGIGKTTLLRSILGLVPALSGEVTLGENLEIGYFEQEIKGENKNTCIEEIWEEFPAFSQYEVRSALAKCGLTTKHIESQVRVLSGGEQAKVRLCKLMNRTTNILLLDEPTNHLDVDAKDELKRALNEYRGAVLLICHEPDFYQDVVNAVWDCSKWTTKIL
;
A
#
# COMPACT_ATOMS: atom_id res chain seq x y z
N LEU A 1 3.93 -14.07 6.90
CA LEU A 1 3.17 -13.32 7.90
C LEU A 1 2.14 -14.27 8.49
N SER A 2 2.25 -14.64 9.75
CA SER A 2 1.22 -15.42 10.44
C SER A 2 0.59 -14.56 11.52
N LEU A 3 -0.69 -14.28 11.39
CA LEU A 3 -1.48 -13.60 12.41
C LEU A 3 -2.17 -14.68 13.25
N ARG A 4 -1.47 -15.20 14.25
CA ARG A 4 -2.05 -16.14 15.22
C ARG A 4 -2.52 -15.41 16.46
N ARG A 5 -3.75 -15.65 16.83
CA ARG A 5 -4.55 -15.18 18.00
C ARG A 5 -5.33 -13.88 17.83
N GLN A 6 -6.50 -13.98 18.39
CA GLN A 6 -7.63 -13.06 18.42
C GLN A 6 -7.20 -11.59 18.56
N ARG A 7 -7.44 -10.80 17.52
CA ARG A 7 -7.29 -9.35 17.57
C ARG A 7 -8.64 -8.67 17.61
N GLN A 8 -8.78 -7.76 18.54
CA GLN A 8 -9.84 -6.77 18.53
C GLN A 8 -9.22 -5.44 18.10
N MET A 9 -9.78 -4.82 17.08
CA MET A 9 -9.40 -3.48 16.64
C MET A 9 -10.32 -2.46 17.24
N CYS A 10 -9.78 -1.31 17.66
CA CYS A 10 -10.57 -0.22 18.25
C CYS A 10 -10.48 1.07 17.48
N ILE A 11 -11.61 1.81 17.45
CA ILE A 11 -11.64 3.26 17.31
C ILE A 11 -12.26 3.83 18.58
N ARG A 12 -11.52 4.70 19.29
CA ARG A 12 -11.98 5.35 20.55
C ARG A 12 -12.58 4.34 21.53
N ASP A 13 -11.75 3.39 21.98
CA ASP A 13 -12.07 2.39 23.02
C ASP A 13 -13.20 1.38 22.70
N ARG A 14 -13.60 1.28 21.44
CA ARG A 14 -14.56 0.27 20.99
C ARG A 14 -13.90 -0.77 20.09
N PRO A 15 -14.10 -2.08 20.34
CA PRO A 15 -13.58 -3.12 19.43
C PRO A 15 -14.21 -3.00 18.03
N LEU A 16 -13.37 -2.93 17.00
CA LEU A 16 -13.79 -2.81 15.61
C LEU A 16 -14.04 -4.15 14.95
N SER A 17 -13.40 -5.19 15.44
CA SER A 17 -13.48 -6.52 14.83
C SER A 17 -13.66 -7.61 15.86
N LYS A 18 -14.28 -8.71 15.42
CA LYS A 18 -14.21 -9.98 16.12
C LYS A 18 -12.77 -10.48 16.13
N PRO A 19 -12.44 -11.41 17.04
CA PRO A 19 -11.13 -12.06 17.04
C PRO A 19 -10.79 -12.61 15.65
N LEU A 20 -9.65 -12.18 15.10
CA LEU A 20 -9.15 -12.61 13.79
C LEU A 20 -8.05 -13.66 13.97
N ASN A 21 -8.14 -14.72 13.18
CA ASN A 21 -7.04 -15.66 13.02
C ASN A 21 -6.78 -15.82 11.52
N ILE A 22 -5.90 -15.02 11.00
CA ILE A 22 -5.55 -14.97 9.58
C ILE A 22 -4.04 -15.14 9.42
N SER A 23 -3.66 -15.78 8.34
CA SER A 23 -2.26 -15.95 7.96
C SER A 23 -2.08 -15.61 6.48
N MET A 24 -0.93 -15.10 6.15
CA MET A 24 -0.53 -14.80 4.78
C MET A 24 0.82 -15.45 4.51
N GLU A 25 0.92 -16.19 3.42
CA GLU A 25 2.11 -16.90 3.01
C GLU A 25 2.90 -16.12 1.96
N ARG A 26 4.13 -16.54 1.74
CA ARG A 26 5.00 -15.95 0.71
C ARG A 26 4.35 -16.07 -0.66
N GLY A 27 4.35 -14.97 -1.41
CA GLY A 27 3.80 -14.90 -2.76
C GLY A 27 2.28 -14.83 -2.84
N GLN A 28 1.56 -14.90 -1.72
CA GLN A 28 0.12 -14.66 -1.72
C GLN A 28 -0.20 -13.20 -1.99
N LYS A 29 -1.20 -12.98 -2.83
CA LYS A 29 -1.75 -11.65 -3.12
C LYS A 29 -3.18 -11.62 -2.64
N ILE A 30 -3.47 -10.78 -1.67
CA ILE A 30 -4.75 -10.76 -0.95
C ILE A 30 -5.36 -9.38 -1.03
N ALA A 31 -6.63 -9.28 -1.43
CA ALA A 31 -7.42 -8.07 -1.30
C ALA A 31 -8.14 -8.04 0.05
N LEU A 32 -8.01 -6.94 0.77
CA LEU A 32 -8.76 -6.64 1.98
C LEU A 32 -9.93 -5.72 1.62
N VAL A 33 -11.14 -6.26 1.62
CA VAL A 33 -12.35 -5.53 1.20
C VAL A 33 -13.30 -5.30 2.37
N GLY A 34 -14.23 -4.35 2.19
CA GLY A 34 -15.23 -4.00 3.20
C GLY A 34 -15.59 -2.51 3.14
N ALA A 35 -16.64 -2.12 3.83
CA ALA A 35 -17.13 -0.74 3.86
C ALA A 35 -16.08 0.25 4.40
N ASN A 36 -16.22 1.53 4.03
CA ASN A 36 -15.38 2.59 4.57
C ASN A 36 -15.56 2.71 6.08
N GLY A 37 -14.45 2.99 6.79
CA GLY A 37 -14.44 3.11 8.25
C GLY A 37 -14.55 1.79 9.01
N ILE A 38 -14.54 0.63 8.34
CA ILE A 38 -14.61 -0.68 9.00
C ILE A 38 -13.31 -1.09 9.71
N GLY A 39 -12.21 -0.37 9.45
CA GLY A 39 -10.93 -0.60 10.12
C GLY A 39 -9.83 -1.23 9.25
N LYS A 40 -9.97 -1.25 7.91
CA LYS A 40 -8.98 -1.84 6.99
C LYS A 40 -7.58 -1.20 7.15
N THR A 41 -7.49 0.12 7.07
CA THR A 41 -6.25 0.89 7.31
C THR A 41 -5.69 0.66 8.70
N THR A 42 -6.57 0.57 9.72
CA THR A 42 -6.14 0.30 11.11
C THR A 42 -5.53 -1.10 11.22
N LEU A 43 -6.08 -2.10 10.52
CA LEU A 43 -5.49 -3.44 10.47
C LEU A 43 -4.10 -3.41 9.83
N LEU A 44 -3.93 -2.74 8.68
CA LEU A 44 -2.63 -2.55 8.05
C LEU A 44 -1.61 -1.89 8.99
N ARG A 45 -2.00 -0.79 9.63
CA ARG A 45 -1.15 -0.07 10.60
C ARG A 45 -0.81 -0.92 11.83
N SER A 46 -1.74 -1.80 12.27
CA SER A 46 -1.46 -2.74 13.35
C SER A 46 -0.47 -3.85 12.93
N ILE A 47 -0.53 -4.31 11.66
CA ILE A 47 0.45 -5.24 11.11
C ILE A 47 1.84 -4.60 11.09
N LEU A 48 1.92 -3.32 10.75
CA LEU A 48 3.16 -2.53 10.77
C LEU A 48 3.67 -2.17 12.18
N GLY A 49 2.90 -2.46 13.23
CA GLY A 49 3.23 -2.06 14.60
C GLY A 49 3.02 -0.57 14.89
N LEU A 50 2.44 0.19 13.94
CA LEU A 50 2.17 1.63 14.09
C LEU A 50 0.99 1.92 15.03
N VAL A 51 0.08 0.96 15.18
CA VAL A 51 -1.06 1.02 16.09
C VAL A 51 -1.06 -0.25 16.92
N PRO A 52 -1.08 -0.14 18.27
CA PRO A 52 -1.11 -1.31 19.13
C PRO A 52 -2.41 -2.11 18.94
N ALA A 53 -2.31 -3.42 18.96
CA ALA A 53 -3.49 -4.27 19.02
C ALA A 53 -4.03 -4.29 20.46
N LEU A 54 -5.36 -4.29 20.62
CA LEU A 54 -5.98 -4.40 21.93
C LEU A 54 -5.72 -5.75 22.61
N SER A 55 -5.66 -6.80 21.82
CA SER A 55 -5.38 -8.16 22.30
C SER A 55 -4.81 -9.01 21.15
N GLY A 56 -4.13 -10.10 21.51
CA GLY A 56 -3.44 -10.97 20.56
C GLY A 56 -2.09 -10.41 20.10
N GLU A 57 -1.47 -11.08 19.15
CA GLU A 57 -0.16 -10.67 18.62
C GLU A 57 -0.11 -10.76 17.09
N VAL A 58 0.76 -9.96 16.50
CA VAL A 58 1.20 -10.09 15.11
C VAL A 58 2.53 -10.80 15.11
N THR A 59 2.60 -11.96 14.49
CA THR A 59 3.87 -12.61 14.25
C THR A 59 4.30 -12.30 12.81
N LEU A 60 5.40 -11.60 12.68
CA LEU A 60 6.06 -11.35 11.40
C LEU A 60 7.07 -12.48 11.16
N GLY A 61 7.17 -12.93 9.91
CA GLY A 61 8.22 -13.88 9.52
C GLY A 61 9.60 -13.23 9.61
N GLU A 62 10.62 -14.07 9.57
CA GLU A 62 12.02 -13.62 9.50
C GLU A 62 12.33 -12.98 8.14
N ASN A 63 13.24 -12.00 8.12
CA ASN A 63 13.74 -11.32 6.91
C ASN A 63 12.63 -10.67 6.06
N LEU A 64 11.62 -10.06 6.71
CA LEU A 64 10.60 -9.30 5.99
C LEU A 64 11.09 -7.89 5.68
N GLU A 65 11.12 -7.58 4.38
CA GLU A 65 11.33 -6.25 3.85
C GLU A 65 9.98 -5.71 3.37
N ILE A 66 9.36 -4.87 4.20
CA ILE A 66 7.99 -4.39 4.01
C ILE A 66 8.00 -3.08 3.22
N GLY A 67 7.36 -3.08 2.04
CA GLY A 67 6.98 -1.86 1.34
C GLY A 67 5.56 -1.45 1.75
N TYR A 68 5.40 -0.23 2.26
CA TYR A 68 4.09 0.31 2.63
C TYR A 68 3.73 1.51 1.77
N PHE A 69 2.57 1.42 1.12
CA PHE A 69 1.96 2.54 0.41
C PHE A 69 0.81 3.07 1.27
N GLU A 70 1.06 4.20 1.91
CA GLU A 70 0.08 4.85 2.77
C GLU A 70 -0.88 5.72 1.96
N GLN A 71 -2.14 5.75 2.40
CA GLN A 71 -3.11 6.74 1.94
C GLN A 71 -2.55 8.14 2.18
N GLU A 72 -2.80 9.06 1.28
CA GLU A 72 -2.25 10.40 1.12
C GLU A 72 -1.72 11.08 2.39
N ILE A 73 -0.43 11.39 2.43
CA ILE A 73 0.16 12.24 3.44
C ILE A 73 0.25 13.65 2.84
N LYS A 74 -0.54 14.57 3.36
CA LYS A 74 -0.39 15.99 3.03
C LYS A 74 0.89 16.52 3.68
N GLY A 75 1.92 16.75 2.88
CA GLY A 75 3.18 17.33 3.31
C GLY A 75 3.65 18.42 2.35
N GLU A 76 4.37 19.43 2.88
CA GLU A 76 5.05 20.44 2.06
C GLU A 76 6.38 19.90 1.52
N ASN A 77 6.33 18.88 0.66
CA ASN A 77 7.54 18.37 0.03
C ASN A 77 8.04 19.36 -1.04
N LYS A 78 9.18 19.99 -0.78
CA LYS A 78 9.81 21.00 -1.65
C LYS A 78 10.78 20.41 -2.67
N ASN A 79 11.12 19.12 -2.55
CA ASN A 79 11.98 18.43 -3.51
C ASN A 79 11.29 18.36 -4.87
N THR A 80 12.08 18.42 -5.94
CA THR A 80 11.63 17.98 -7.25
C THR A 80 11.41 16.47 -7.26
N CYS A 81 10.65 15.92 -8.22
CA CYS A 81 10.48 14.49 -8.31
C CYS A 81 11.82 13.75 -8.47
N ILE A 82 12.78 14.36 -9.15
CA ILE A 82 14.12 13.81 -9.31
C ILE A 82 14.84 13.72 -7.97
N GLU A 83 14.87 14.83 -7.22
CA GLU A 83 15.51 14.89 -5.89
C GLU A 83 14.85 13.90 -4.93
N GLU A 84 13.53 13.78 -4.97
CA GLU A 84 12.76 12.85 -4.14
C GLU A 84 13.12 11.38 -4.38
N ILE A 85 13.41 11.00 -5.62
CA ILE A 85 13.89 9.65 -5.95
C ILE A 85 15.36 9.50 -5.58
N TRP A 86 16.21 10.49 -5.86
CA TRP A 86 17.64 10.43 -5.54
C TRP A 86 17.93 10.38 -4.05
N GLU A 87 17.12 11.04 -3.22
CA GLU A 87 17.27 10.98 -1.77
C GLU A 87 17.18 9.54 -1.25
N GLU A 88 16.34 8.73 -1.86
CA GLU A 88 16.14 7.33 -1.49
C GLU A 88 17.07 6.37 -2.25
N PHE A 89 17.37 6.68 -3.51
CA PHE A 89 18.17 5.85 -4.41
C PHE A 89 19.40 6.62 -4.94
N PRO A 90 20.37 6.98 -4.08
CA PRO A 90 21.49 7.82 -4.49
C PRO A 90 22.42 7.16 -5.52
N ALA A 91 22.35 5.84 -5.68
CA ALA A 91 23.12 5.10 -6.68
C ALA A 91 22.53 5.18 -8.09
N PHE A 92 21.30 5.67 -8.26
CA PHE A 92 20.67 5.80 -9.58
C PHE A 92 21.32 6.94 -10.36
N SER A 93 21.62 6.70 -11.63
CA SER A 93 21.96 7.75 -12.58
C SER A 93 20.74 8.64 -12.88
N GLN A 94 20.99 9.84 -13.40
CA GLN A 94 19.91 10.74 -13.82
C GLN A 94 18.95 10.09 -14.84
N TYR A 95 19.50 9.26 -15.73
CA TYR A 95 18.71 8.54 -16.72
C TYR A 95 17.79 7.51 -16.03
N GLU A 96 18.29 6.74 -15.08
CA GLU A 96 17.50 5.75 -14.35
C GLU A 96 16.38 6.39 -13.54
N VAL A 97 16.64 7.51 -12.85
CA VAL A 97 15.61 8.28 -12.12
C VAL A 97 14.51 8.74 -13.07
N ARG A 98 14.89 9.39 -14.18
CA ARG A 98 13.91 9.87 -15.17
C ARG A 98 13.12 8.72 -15.80
N SER A 99 13.78 7.62 -16.13
CA SER A 99 13.15 6.42 -16.69
C SER A 99 12.16 5.79 -15.71
N ALA A 100 12.52 5.67 -14.43
CA ALA A 100 11.65 5.14 -13.41
C ALA A 100 10.37 5.99 -13.23
N LEU A 101 10.53 7.33 -13.15
CA LEU A 101 9.40 8.26 -13.04
C LEU A 101 8.50 8.23 -14.30
N ALA A 102 9.10 8.18 -15.49
CA ALA A 102 8.36 8.09 -16.76
C ALA A 102 7.56 6.79 -16.87
N LYS A 103 8.12 5.66 -16.43
CA LYS A 103 7.41 4.37 -16.35
C LYS A 103 6.17 4.42 -15.44
N CYS A 104 6.18 5.29 -14.44
CA CYS A 104 5.01 5.53 -13.60
C CYS A 104 4.02 6.54 -14.21
N GLY A 105 4.19 6.92 -15.48
CA GLY A 105 3.26 7.81 -16.20
C GLY A 105 3.43 9.29 -15.87
N LEU A 106 4.63 9.73 -15.43
CA LEU A 106 4.94 11.14 -15.23
C LEU A 106 5.58 11.74 -16.50
N THR A 107 5.06 12.88 -16.93
CA THR A 107 5.64 13.63 -18.07
C THR A 107 6.94 14.34 -17.65
N THR A 108 7.76 14.74 -18.62
CA THR A 108 9.00 15.50 -18.36
C THR A 108 8.74 16.74 -17.48
N LYS A 109 7.63 17.46 -17.75
CA LYS A 109 7.25 18.64 -16.94
C LYS A 109 6.99 18.26 -15.48
N HIS A 110 6.30 17.16 -15.22
CA HIS A 110 6.03 16.65 -13.85
C HIS A 110 7.33 16.23 -13.17
N ILE A 111 8.21 15.53 -13.88
CA ILE A 111 9.50 15.04 -13.37
C ILE A 111 10.40 16.17 -12.86
N GLU A 112 10.36 17.32 -13.52
CA GLU A 112 11.15 18.51 -13.17
C GLU A 112 10.43 19.43 -12.14
N SER A 113 9.17 19.17 -11.85
CA SER A 113 8.37 19.94 -10.90
C SER A 113 8.63 19.52 -9.46
N GLN A 114 8.39 20.44 -8.52
CA GLN A 114 8.35 20.09 -7.10
C GLN A 114 7.16 19.20 -6.79
N VAL A 115 7.35 18.20 -5.92
CA VAL A 115 6.30 17.23 -5.55
C VAL A 115 5.05 17.93 -5.01
N ARG A 116 5.20 19.00 -4.23
CA ARG A 116 4.09 19.77 -3.64
C ARG A 116 3.17 20.45 -4.64
N VAL A 117 3.64 20.74 -5.87
CA VAL A 117 2.81 21.42 -6.89
C VAL A 117 2.10 20.45 -7.82
N LEU A 118 2.39 19.15 -7.69
CA LEU A 118 1.72 18.09 -8.43
C LEU A 118 0.29 17.86 -7.89
N SER A 119 -0.59 17.39 -8.76
CA SER A 119 -1.89 16.86 -8.34
C SER A 119 -1.73 15.64 -7.42
N GLY A 120 -2.78 15.29 -6.67
CA GLY A 120 -2.76 14.10 -5.80
C GLY A 120 -2.41 12.82 -6.55
N GLY A 121 -2.92 12.65 -7.78
CA GLY A 121 -2.59 11.50 -8.64
C GLY A 121 -1.12 11.46 -9.07
N GLU A 122 -0.55 12.59 -9.44
CA GLU A 122 0.88 12.69 -9.80
C GLU A 122 1.78 12.45 -8.59
N GLN A 123 1.41 12.95 -7.42
CA GLN A 123 2.13 12.63 -6.17
C GLN A 123 2.04 11.14 -5.84
N ALA A 124 0.90 10.50 -6.07
CA ALA A 124 0.75 9.06 -5.90
C ALA A 124 1.67 8.28 -6.85
N LYS A 125 1.84 8.73 -8.11
CA LYS A 125 2.79 8.14 -9.07
C LYS A 125 4.24 8.25 -8.61
N VAL A 126 4.65 9.37 -8.00
CA VAL A 126 6.00 9.51 -7.42
C VAL A 126 6.21 8.52 -6.27
N ARG A 127 5.23 8.41 -5.36
CA ARG A 127 5.29 7.44 -4.24
C ARG A 127 5.32 6.00 -4.75
N LEU A 128 4.54 5.70 -5.78
CA LEU A 128 4.56 4.39 -6.42
C LEU A 128 5.92 4.08 -7.03
N CYS A 129 6.54 5.06 -7.71
CA CYS A 129 7.88 4.94 -8.24
C CYS A 129 8.90 4.57 -7.15
N LYS A 130 8.86 5.24 -5.99
CA LYS A 130 9.70 4.90 -4.83
C LYS A 130 9.48 3.46 -4.38
N LEU A 131 8.23 3.08 -4.19
CA LEU A 131 7.88 1.75 -3.71
C LEU A 131 8.35 0.63 -4.65
N MET A 132 8.16 0.82 -5.95
CA MET A 132 8.51 -0.17 -6.98
C MET A 132 10.02 -0.37 -7.16
N ASN A 133 10.83 0.61 -6.76
CA ASN A 133 12.30 0.52 -6.84
C ASN A 133 12.95 0.05 -5.53
N ARG A 134 12.18 -0.09 -4.44
CA ARG A 134 12.67 -0.67 -3.18
C ARG A 134 12.81 -2.18 -3.29
N THR A 135 13.84 -2.72 -2.65
CA THR A 135 13.93 -4.16 -2.41
C THR A 135 12.91 -4.53 -1.34
N THR A 136 11.84 -5.20 -1.73
CA THR A 136 10.78 -5.62 -0.82
C THR A 136 10.38 -7.06 -1.10
N ASN A 137 9.87 -7.76 -0.09
CA ASN A 137 9.31 -9.11 -0.26
C ASN A 137 7.84 -9.21 0.17
N ILE A 138 7.31 -8.12 0.72
CA ILE A 138 5.88 -7.93 0.98
C ILE A 138 5.49 -6.48 0.72
N LEU A 139 4.37 -6.26 0.04
CA LEU A 139 3.76 -4.95 -0.19
C LEU A 139 2.45 -4.85 0.59
N LEU A 140 2.31 -3.79 1.37
CA LEU A 140 1.08 -3.39 2.04
C LEU A 140 0.58 -2.11 1.36
N LEU A 141 -0.54 -2.19 0.65
CA LEU A 141 -1.05 -1.10 -0.18
C LEU A 141 -2.40 -0.63 0.36
N ASP A 142 -2.49 0.62 0.79
CA ASP A 142 -3.71 1.22 1.30
C ASP A 142 -4.34 2.14 0.25
N GLU A 143 -5.35 1.62 -0.45
CA GLU A 143 -6.09 2.29 -1.51
C GLU A 143 -5.18 2.93 -2.59
N PRO A 144 -4.26 2.18 -3.18
CA PRO A 144 -3.26 2.73 -4.11
C PRO A 144 -3.85 3.22 -5.42
N THR A 145 -5.09 2.83 -5.75
CA THR A 145 -5.79 3.26 -6.97
C THR A 145 -6.44 4.63 -6.85
N ASN A 146 -6.57 5.17 -5.62
CA ASN A 146 -7.16 6.47 -5.41
C ASN A 146 -6.36 7.55 -6.13
N HIS A 147 -7.08 8.40 -6.87
CA HIS A 147 -6.53 9.50 -7.66
C HIS A 147 -5.63 9.10 -8.84
N LEU A 148 -5.48 7.80 -9.14
CA LEU A 148 -4.80 7.36 -10.36
C LEU A 148 -5.73 7.42 -11.56
N ASP A 149 -5.19 7.85 -12.71
CA ASP A 149 -5.84 7.71 -14.01
C ASP A 149 -5.79 6.24 -14.49
N VAL A 150 -6.49 5.95 -15.57
CA VAL A 150 -6.62 4.59 -16.10
C VAL A 150 -5.25 4.01 -16.46
N ASP A 151 -4.40 4.78 -17.13
CA ASP A 151 -3.07 4.33 -17.56
C ASP A 151 -2.18 3.98 -16.37
N ALA A 152 -2.21 4.79 -15.30
CA ALA A 152 -1.45 4.52 -14.08
C ALA A 152 -2.00 3.31 -13.30
N LYS A 153 -3.31 3.06 -13.32
CA LYS A 153 -3.92 1.86 -12.74
C LYS A 153 -3.47 0.60 -13.49
N ASP A 154 -3.44 0.66 -14.82
CA ASP A 154 -3.00 -0.46 -15.63
C ASP A 154 -1.52 -0.77 -15.42
N GLU A 155 -0.68 0.26 -15.30
CA GLU A 155 0.74 0.11 -14.99
C GLU A 155 0.95 -0.50 -13.59
N LEU A 156 0.20 -0.02 -12.58
CA LEU A 156 0.22 -0.59 -11.23
C LEU A 156 -0.23 -2.06 -11.25
N LYS A 157 -1.31 -2.37 -11.97
CA LYS A 157 -1.82 -3.75 -12.11
C LYS A 157 -0.76 -4.66 -12.71
N ARG A 158 -0.09 -4.21 -13.79
CA ARG A 158 1.00 -4.96 -14.43
C ARG A 158 2.14 -5.21 -13.46
N ALA A 159 2.61 -4.16 -12.77
CA ALA A 159 3.69 -4.26 -11.81
C ALA A 159 3.37 -5.19 -10.64
N LEU A 160 2.13 -5.15 -10.13
CA LEU A 160 1.69 -6.05 -9.07
C LEU A 160 1.59 -7.50 -9.55
N ASN A 161 1.23 -7.74 -10.81
CA ASN A 161 1.20 -9.09 -11.38
C ASN A 161 2.61 -9.69 -11.54
N GLU A 162 3.58 -8.89 -11.96
CA GLU A 162 4.99 -9.27 -12.10
C GLU A 162 5.69 -9.44 -10.74
N TYR A 163 5.19 -8.78 -9.70
CA TYR A 163 5.79 -8.83 -8.36
C TYR A 163 5.68 -10.23 -7.75
N ARG A 164 6.83 -10.78 -7.34
CA ARG A 164 6.94 -12.16 -6.81
C ARG A 164 6.75 -12.26 -5.30
N GLY A 165 6.74 -11.14 -4.61
CA GLY A 165 6.50 -11.09 -3.17
C GLY A 165 5.02 -11.22 -2.79
N ALA A 166 4.74 -11.16 -1.51
CA ALA A 166 3.38 -11.14 -1.01
C ALA A 166 2.76 -9.73 -1.13
N VAL A 167 1.45 -9.63 -1.36
CA VAL A 167 0.73 -8.36 -1.48
C VAL A 167 -0.53 -8.39 -0.63
N LEU A 168 -0.67 -7.43 0.29
CA LEU A 168 -1.93 -7.15 0.97
C LEU A 168 -2.45 -5.80 0.49
N LEU A 169 -3.55 -5.83 -0.24
CA LEU A 169 -4.10 -4.69 -0.96
C LEU A 169 -5.47 -4.31 -0.37
N ILE A 170 -5.60 -3.09 0.15
CA ILE A 170 -6.91 -2.49 0.38
C ILE A 170 -7.34 -1.84 -0.92
N CYS A 171 -8.45 -2.28 -1.48
CA CYS A 171 -9.00 -1.72 -2.70
C CYS A 171 -10.52 -1.86 -2.73
N HIS A 172 -11.19 -0.83 -3.27
CA HIS A 172 -12.65 -0.79 -3.43
C HIS A 172 -13.09 -1.08 -4.86
N GLU A 173 -12.17 -1.26 -5.78
CA GLU A 173 -12.42 -1.47 -7.21
C GLU A 173 -12.27 -2.96 -7.55
N PRO A 174 -13.40 -3.73 -7.69
CA PRO A 174 -13.33 -5.16 -8.04
C PRO A 174 -12.58 -5.42 -9.34
N ASP A 175 -12.82 -4.59 -10.37
CA ASP A 175 -12.19 -4.72 -11.70
C ASP A 175 -10.66 -4.51 -11.65
N PHE A 176 -10.16 -3.88 -10.59
CA PHE A 176 -8.72 -3.75 -10.37
C PHE A 176 -8.16 -4.97 -9.64
N TYR A 177 -8.71 -5.32 -8.46
CA TYR A 177 -8.06 -6.32 -7.61
C TYR A 177 -8.29 -7.76 -8.07
N GLN A 178 -9.41 -8.09 -8.75
CA GLN A 178 -9.71 -9.45 -9.20
C GLN A 178 -8.64 -10.02 -10.15
N ASP A 179 -8.02 -9.17 -10.96
CA ASP A 179 -6.95 -9.57 -11.87
C ASP A 179 -5.56 -9.67 -11.19
N VAL A 180 -5.45 -9.22 -9.94
CA VAL A 180 -4.16 -9.13 -9.22
C VAL A 180 -4.05 -10.14 -8.09
N VAL A 181 -5.16 -10.39 -7.37
CA VAL A 181 -5.13 -11.17 -6.14
C VAL A 181 -5.61 -12.60 -6.33
N ASN A 182 -5.12 -13.50 -5.48
CA ASN A 182 -5.55 -14.90 -5.44
C ASN A 182 -6.45 -15.23 -4.24
N ALA A 183 -6.70 -14.26 -3.34
CA ALA A 183 -7.63 -14.41 -2.24
C ALA A 183 -8.24 -13.07 -1.85
N VAL A 184 -9.40 -13.10 -1.21
CA VAL A 184 -10.09 -11.91 -0.71
C VAL A 184 -10.43 -12.11 0.76
N TRP A 185 -10.05 -11.15 1.60
CA TRP A 185 -10.47 -11.05 2.99
C TRP A 185 -11.57 -10.01 3.11
N ASP A 186 -12.75 -10.44 3.50
CA ASP A 186 -13.91 -9.58 3.67
C ASP A 186 -14.07 -9.16 5.14
N CYS A 187 -13.70 -7.91 5.43
CA CYS A 187 -13.81 -7.34 6.77
C CYS A 187 -15.25 -7.29 7.31
N SER A 188 -16.27 -7.36 6.46
CA SER A 188 -17.66 -7.34 6.89
C SER A 188 -18.02 -8.58 7.74
N LYS A 189 -17.35 -9.69 7.47
CA LYS A 189 -17.51 -10.95 8.22
C LYS A 189 -16.76 -10.94 9.56
N TRP A 190 -15.89 -9.98 9.78
CA TRP A 190 -15.00 -9.92 10.94
C TRP A 190 -15.37 -8.81 11.92
N THR A 191 -16.25 -7.87 11.55
CA THR A 191 -16.57 -6.72 12.40
C THR A 191 -17.76 -7.00 13.32
N THR A 192 -17.75 -6.36 14.49
CA THR A 192 -18.88 -6.31 15.42
C THR A 192 -19.76 -5.08 15.19
N LYS A 193 -19.42 -4.19 14.28
CA LYS A 193 -20.17 -2.98 13.99
C LYS A 193 -21.39 -3.33 13.17
N ILE A 194 -22.57 -3.27 13.78
CA ILE A 194 -23.84 -3.26 13.07
C ILE A 194 -23.98 -1.86 12.46
N LEU A 195 -24.12 -1.77 11.16
CA LEU A 195 -24.39 -0.53 10.43
C LEU A 195 -25.89 -0.21 10.49
#